data_3fed56e2e9bfc067e7b121c715b13663
#
_entry.id   3fed56e2e9bfc067e7b121c715b13663
#
_cell.length_a   1.000
_cell.length_b   1.000
_cell.length_c   1.000
_cell.angle_alpha   90.00
_cell.angle_beta   90.00
_cell.angle_gamma   90.00
#
_symmetry.space_group_name_H-M   'P 1'
#
loop_
_entity.id
_entity.type
_entity.pdbx_description
1 polymer ?
#
loop_
_entity_poly.entity_id
_entity_poly.type
_entity_poly.pdbx_seq_one_letter_code
_entity_poly.pdbx_strand_id
1 'polypeptide(L)' 'SYQRYRLDLLLRLLDARRANPAASTRDLAATVVFPGRRFARAIAWTSSPERRQVHRLLRAAEALVAGGYRQLLHATSSKA' A
#
# COMPACT_ATOMS: atom_id res chain seq x y z
N SER A 1 -4.98 17.79 -0.87
CA SER A 1 -5.06 17.37 -2.27
C SER A 1 -5.17 15.86 -2.40
N TYR A 2 -5.62 15.42 -3.55
CA TYR A 2 -5.75 13.98 -3.82
C TYR A 2 -4.41 13.27 -3.78
N GLN A 3 -3.37 13.88 -4.33
CA GLN A 3 -2.03 13.28 -4.36
C GLN A 3 -1.45 13.11 -2.96
N ARG A 4 -1.65 14.08 -2.09
CA ARG A 4 -1.21 14.00 -0.70
C ARG A 4 -1.97 12.92 0.05
N TYR A 5 -3.27 12.85 -0.17
CA TYR A 5 -4.10 11.80 0.42
C TYR A 5 -3.65 10.41 -0.03
N ARG A 6 -3.38 10.27 -1.34
CA ARG A 6 -2.92 9.01 -1.90
C ARG A 6 -1.56 8.61 -1.33
N LEU A 7 -0.64 9.56 -1.22
CA LEU A 7 0.68 9.29 -0.65
C LEU A 7 0.57 8.82 0.80
N ASP A 8 -0.25 9.50 1.59
CA ASP A 8 -0.49 9.12 2.98
C ASP A 8 -1.01 7.68 3.07
N LEU A 9 -1.95 7.33 2.20
CA LEU A 9 -2.52 6.00 2.14
C LEU A 9 -1.46 4.94 1.80
N LEU A 10 -0.59 5.23 0.83
CA LEU A 10 0.49 4.34 0.45
C LEU A 10 1.47 4.11 1.61
N LEU A 11 1.80 5.17 2.34
CA LEU A 11 2.70 5.06 3.49
C LEU A 11 2.07 4.25 4.61
N ARG A 12 0.78 4.40 4.85
CA ARG A 12 0.05 3.59 5.84
C ARG A 12 0.05 2.11 5.47
N LEU A 13 -0.11 1.80 4.19
CA LEU A 13 -0.05 0.41 3.72
C LEU A 13 1.34 -0.19 3.95
N LEU A 14 2.39 0.56 3.68
CA LEU A 14 3.76 0.11 3.92
C LEU A 14 4.01 -0.14 5.40
N ASP A 15 3.57 0.77 6.25
CA ASP A 15 3.74 0.64 7.70
C ASP A 15 2.99 -0.58 8.23
N ALA A 16 1.75 -0.79 7.77
CA ALA A 16 0.95 -1.94 8.19
C ALA A 16 1.60 -3.25 7.75
N ARG A 17 2.16 -3.29 6.55
CA ARG A 17 2.86 -4.46 6.03
C ARG A 17 4.13 -4.75 6.82
N ARG A 18 4.87 -3.71 7.20
CA ARG A 18 6.08 -3.86 8.03
C ARG A 18 5.73 -4.35 9.43
N ALA A 19 4.64 -3.82 9.99
CA ALA A 19 4.22 -4.21 11.33
C ALA A 19 3.76 -5.66 11.38
N ASN A 20 3.13 -6.14 10.30
CA ASN A 20 2.63 -7.51 10.24
C ASN A 20 2.83 -8.07 8.82
N PRO A 21 4.02 -8.64 8.54
CA PRO A 21 4.29 -9.22 7.22
C PRO A 21 3.35 -10.37 6.84
N ALA A 22 2.72 -11.00 7.82
CA ALA A 22 1.78 -12.09 7.58
C ALA A 22 0.37 -11.60 7.24
N ALA A 23 0.11 -10.30 7.34
CA ALA A 23 -1.21 -9.76 7.03
C ALA A 23 -1.57 -9.99 5.57
N SER A 24 -2.78 -10.47 5.33
CA SER A 24 -3.28 -10.68 3.98
C SER A 24 -3.69 -9.35 3.35
N THR A 25 -3.83 -9.34 2.02
CA THR A 25 -4.35 -8.18 1.31
C THR A 25 -5.73 -7.78 1.83
N ARG A 26 -6.54 -8.77 2.19
CA ARG A 26 -7.87 -8.55 2.77
C ARG A 26 -7.77 -7.84 4.12
N ASP A 27 -6.82 -8.25 4.97
CA ASP A 27 -6.60 -7.60 6.25
C ASP A 27 -6.17 -6.14 6.06
N LEU A 28 -5.26 -5.89 5.14
CA LEU A 28 -4.81 -4.53 4.84
C LEU A 28 -5.94 -3.68 4.30
N ALA A 29 -6.82 -4.26 3.49
CA ALA A 29 -8.00 -3.56 3.00
C ALA A 29 -8.90 -3.13 4.15
N ALA A 30 -9.17 -4.04 5.09
CA ALA A 30 -10.08 -3.77 6.18
C ALA A 30 -9.52 -2.78 7.20
N THR A 31 -8.21 -2.75 7.39
CA THR A 31 -7.60 -1.91 8.42
C THR A 31 -7.11 -0.57 7.91
N VAL A 32 -6.69 -0.48 6.65
CA VAL A 32 -6.03 0.72 6.11
C VAL A 32 -6.86 1.41 5.04
N VAL A 33 -7.26 0.67 3.99
CA VAL A 33 -7.87 1.28 2.80
C VAL A 33 -9.36 1.54 3.02
N PHE A 34 -10.07 0.57 3.57
CA PHE A 34 -11.51 0.66 3.81
C PHE A 34 -11.81 0.37 5.29
N PRO A 35 -11.41 1.27 6.22
CA PRO A 35 -11.61 1.04 7.64
C PRO A 35 -13.09 0.83 7.97
N GLY A 36 -13.40 -0.19 8.74
CA GLY A 36 -14.77 -0.51 9.13
C GLY A 36 -15.52 -1.35 8.14
N ARG A 37 -15.01 -1.57 6.92
CA ARG A 37 -15.68 -2.42 5.96
C ARG A 37 -15.27 -3.87 6.18
N ARG A 38 -16.26 -4.75 6.25
CA ARG A 38 -16.02 -6.18 6.44
C ARG A 38 -16.39 -6.95 5.19
N PHE A 39 -15.55 -7.89 4.83
CA PHE A 39 -15.82 -8.83 3.75
C PHE A 39 -16.22 -10.15 4.39
N ALA A 40 -17.51 -10.45 4.36
CA ALA A 40 -18.08 -11.58 5.08
C ALA A 40 -17.51 -12.93 4.66
N ARG A 41 -17.14 -13.04 3.37
CA ARG A 41 -16.62 -14.30 2.84
C ARG A 41 -15.40 -14.02 1.95
N ALA A 42 -14.47 -14.98 1.93
CA ALA A 42 -13.27 -14.88 1.11
C ALA A 42 -13.63 -14.74 -0.38
N ILE A 43 -14.68 -15.41 -0.83
CA ILE A 43 -15.10 -15.35 -2.23
C ILE A 43 -15.61 -13.96 -2.60
N ALA A 44 -16.32 -13.31 -1.69
CA ALA A 44 -16.78 -11.94 -1.91
C ALA A 44 -15.59 -10.99 -2.06
N TRP A 45 -14.56 -11.18 -1.26
CA TRP A 45 -13.32 -10.41 -1.38
C TRP A 45 -12.62 -10.67 -2.72
N THR A 46 -12.47 -11.94 -3.09
CA THR A 46 -11.73 -12.34 -4.29
C THR A 46 -12.34 -11.75 -5.56
N SER A 47 -13.67 -11.61 -5.61
CA SER A 47 -14.37 -11.07 -6.77
C SER A 47 -14.65 -9.58 -6.69
N SER A 48 -14.19 -8.90 -5.61
CA SER A 48 -14.54 -7.50 -5.39
C SER A 48 -13.63 -6.53 -6.14
N PRO A 49 -14.16 -5.37 -6.55
CA PRO A 49 -13.33 -4.30 -7.10
C PRO A 49 -12.36 -3.73 -6.07
N GLU A 50 -12.70 -3.81 -4.79
CA GLU A 50 -11.83 -3.36 -3.70
C GLU A 50 -10.52 -4.13 -3.66
N ARG A 51 -10.56 -5.43 -3.92
CA ARG A 51 -9.36 -6.24 -4.00
C ARG A 51 -8.40 -5.73 -5.06
N ARG A 52 -8.93 -5.41 -6.24
CA ARG A 52 -8.13 -4.88 -7.34
C ARG A 52 -7.52 -3.54 -6.98
N GLN A 53 -8.30 -2.69 -6.30
CA GLN A 53 -7.82 -1.37 -5.86
C GLN A 53 -6.68 -1.51 -4.85
N VAL A 54 -6.83 -2.39 -3.87
CA VAL A 54 -5.79 -2.61 -2.86
C VAL A 54 -4.53 -3.17 -3.51
N HIS A 55 -4.65 -4.10 -4.44
CA HIS A 55 -3.49 -4.63 -5.16
C HIS A 55 -2.75 -3.53 -5.93
N ARG A 56 -3.48 -2.65 -6.59
CA ARG A 56 -2.86 -1.51 -7.30
C ARG A 56 -2.15 -0.58 -6.33
N LEU A 57 -2.77 -0.30 -5.20
CA LEU A 57 -2.16 0.56 -4.17
C LEU A 57 -0.90 -0.06 -3.60
N LEU A 58 -0.90 -1.36 -3.32
CA LEU A 58 0.28 -2.06 -2.82
C LEU A 58 1.42 -2.03 -3.84
N ARG A 59 1.12 -2.25 -5.11
CA ARG A 59 2.13 -2.15 -6.17
C ARG A 59 2.71 -0.75 -6.27
N ALA A 60 1.85 0.27 -6.16
CA ALA A 60 2.29 1.66 -6.17
C ALA A 60 3.17 1.96 -4.97
N ALA A 61 2.82 1.43 -3.79
CA ALA A 61 3.61 1.62 -2.59
C ALA A 61 4.99 0.97 -2.72
N GLU A 62 5.05 -0.24 -3.26
CA GLU A 62 6.31 -0.94 -3.49
C GLU A 62 7.17 -0.19 -4.51
N ALA A 63 6.56 0.32 -5.57
CA ALA A 63 7.27 1.12 -6.57
C ALA A 63 7.81 2.42 -5.97
N LEU A 64 7.05 3.03 -5.08
CA LEU A 64 7.48 4.25 -4.41
C LEU A 64 8.74 3.99 -3.56
N VAL A 65 8.76 2.89 -2.83
CA VAL A 65 9.94 2.52 -2.03
C VAL A 65 11.15 2.28 -2.93
N ALA A 66 10.98 1.53 -4.01
CA ALA A 66 12.06 1.25 -4.95
C ALA A 66 12.56 2.53 -5.62
N GLY A 67 11.64 3.39 -6.06
CA GLY A 67 11.99 4.67 -6.67
C GLY A 67 12.64 5.62 -5.69
N GLY A 68 12.10 5.72 -4.48
CA GLY A 68 12.68 6.55 -3.42
C GLY A 68 14.09 6.11 -3.06
N TYR A 69 14.33 4.82 -3.00
CA TYR A 69 15.66 4.29 -2.74
C TYR A 69 16.65 4.69 -3.84
N ARG A 70 16.22 4.58 -5.09
CA ARG A 70 17.07 4.99 -6.23
C ARG A 70 17.38 6.48 -6.20
N GLN A 71 16.39 7.30 -5.85
CA GLN A 71 16.58 8.73 -5.75
C GLN A 71 17.58 9.08 -4.65
N LEU A 72 17.52 8.38 -3.52
CA LEU A 72 18.47 8.57 -2.43
C LEU A 72 19.88 8.22 -2.88
N LEU A 73 20.06 7.12 -3.60
CA LEU A 73 21.36 6.74 -4.14
C LEU A 73 21.90 7.78 -5.11
N HIS A 74 21.06 8.30 -5.99
CA HIS A 74 21.45 9.35 -6.93
C HIS A 74 21.82 10.63 -6.20
N ALA A 75 21.05 11.04 -5.22
CA ALA A 75 21.36 12.24 -4.43
C ALA A 75 22.70 12.10 -3.70
N THR A 76 22.95 10.92 -3.14
CA THR A 76 24.22 10.63 -2.46
C THR A 76 25.39 10.65 -3.44
N SER A 77 25.21 10.07 -4.62
CA SER A 77 26.25 10.06 -5.66
C SER A 77 26.57 11.46 -6.17
N SER A 78 25.53 12.28 -6.35
CA SER A 78 25.74 13.62 -6.88
C SER A 78 26.41 14.56 -5.91
N LYS A 79 26.42 14.24 -4.64
CA LYS A 79 27.11 15.02 -3.63
C LYS A 79 28.58 14.64 -3.44
N ALA A 80 28.91 13.52 -3.98
CA ALA A 80 30.31 13.10 -3.97
C ALA A 80 31.09 13.83 -5.05
#